data_4182550568396625df8c7ab946ed578f
#
_entry.id   4182550568396625df8c7ab946ed578f
#
_cell.length_a   1.000
_cell.length_b   1.000
_cell.length_c   1.000
_cell.angle_alpha   90.00
_cell.angle_beta   90.00
_cell.angle_gamma   90.00
#
_symmetry.space_group_name_H-M   'P 1'
#
loop_
_entity.id
_entity.type
_entity.pdbx_description
1 polymer ?
#
loop_
_entity_poly.entity_id
_entity_poly.type
_entity_poly.pdbx_seq_one_letter_code
_entity_poly.pdbx_strand_id
1 'polypeptide(L)'
;ILAVVLSLPEHEVRDALAPSSLLTRAGLVSLSRVGIFSLRNKLDLLSDKFADIIQSSATDPVTLLRDTVVPSKKPQLSLDNFPHIAEPLSILIPYLEQSITSRKNGVNIFIYGKPGTGKSELARALAQHLGRELFEVTSEDEDGDPIKGERRLRAYRAGQSVLTQRQALILFDEVEDVFNDGDELLGMKSTAQTRKAWVNRMLEENTIPTIWLSNSIRCLDNAFIRR
;
A
#
# COMPACT_ATOMS: atom_id res chain seq x y z
N ILE A 1 1.73 -16.18 27.04
CA ILE A 1 3.19 -15.93 26.86
C ILE A 1 3.43 -14.44 26.61
N LEU A 2 2.86 -13.81 25.55
CA LEU A 2 3.07 -12.37 25.27
C LEU A 2 2.68 -11.47 26.44
N ALA A 3 1.56 -11.75 27.10
CA ALA A 3 1.11 -11.00 28.27
C ALA A 3 2.16 -11.02 29.41
N VAL A 4 2.77 -12.19 29.63
CA VAL A 4 3.83 -12.34 30.62
C VAL A 4 5.10 -11.58 30.22
N VAL A 5 5.52 -11.71 28.96
CA VAL A 5 6.74 -11.05 28.45
C VAL A 5 6.59 -9.53 28.48
N LEU A 6 5.41 -9.01 28.11
CA LEU A 6 5.13 -7.59 28.07
C LEU A 6 4.68 -7.01 29.44
N SER A 7 4.49 -7.87 30.45
CA SER A 7 3.94 -7.48 31.76
C SER A 7 2.60 -6.73 31.63
N LEU A 8 1.77 -7.16 30.67
CA LEU A 8 0.45 -6.60 30.40
C LEU A 8 -0.65 -7.61 30.78
N PRO A 9 -1.86 -7.15 31.13
CA PRO A 9 -3.01 -8.02 31.31
C PRO A 9 -3.31 -8.84 30.05
N GLU A 10 -3.69 -10.12 30.24
CA GLU A 10 -3.94 -11.01 29.09
C GLU A 10 -5.05 -10.51 28.16
N HIS A 11 -6.09 -9.88 28.72
CA HIS A 11 -7.18 -9.34 27.93
C HIS A 11 -6.72 -8.18 27.02
N GLU A 12 -5.86 -7.29 27.50
CA GLU A 12 -5.32 -6.19 26.70
C GLU A 12 -4.51 -6.70 25.50
N VAL A 13 -3.65 -7.70 25.71
CA VAL A 13 -2.87 -8.32 24.63
C VAL A 13 -3.80 -9.04 23.65
N ARG A 14 -4.83 -9.71 24.14
CA ARG A 14 -5.84 -10.39 23.31
C ARG A 14 -6.61 -9.40 22.44
N ASP A 15 -7.05 -8.30 23.04
CA ASP A 15 -7.80 -7.25 22.35
C ASP A 15 -6.93 -6.52 21.33
N ALA A 16 -5.66 -6.22 21.66
CA ALA A 16 -4.69 -5.61 20.74
C ALA A 16 -4.39 -6.48 19.52
N LEU A 17 -4.42 -7.81 19.67
CA LEU A 17 -4.15 -8.77 18.59
C LEU A 17 -5.43 -9.32 17.94
N ALA A 18 -6.61 -8.90 18.37
CA ALA A 18 -7.87 -9.31 17.76
C ALA A 18 -7.94 -8.88 16.28
N PRO A 19 -8.63 -9.63 15.40
CA PRO A 19 -8.80 -9.25 13.99
C PRO A 19 -9.45 -7.88 13.80
N SER A 20 -10.23 -7.44 14.77
CA SER A 20 -10.91 -6.13 14.80
C SER A 20 -10.05 -5.01 15.38
N SER A 21 -8.88 -5.31 15.96
CA SER A 21 -8.01 -4.32 16.57
C SER A 21 -7.42 -3.35 15.55
N LEU A 22 -7.03 -2.17 16.03
CA LEU A 22 -6.38 -1.17 15.19
C LEU A 22 -5.08 -1.69 14.56
N LEU A 23 -4.25 -2.39 15.33
CA LEU A 23 -2.97 -2.96 14.86
C LEU A 23 -3.16 -3.95 13.72
N THR A 24 -4.13 -4.87 13.87
CA THR A 24 -4.43 -5.89 12.84
C THR A 24 -5.13 -5.27 11.64
N ARG A 25 -6.09 -4.36 11.87
CA ARG A 25 -6.79 -3.66 10.80
C ARG A 25 -5.88 -2.74 10.00
N ALA A 26 -4.95 -2.07 10.65
CA ALA A 26 -3.94 -1.26 9.97
C ALA A 26 -2.86 -2.10 9.23
N GLY A 27 -2.83 -3.41 9.40
CA GLY A 27 -1.81 -4.27 8.77
C GLY A 27 -0.44 -4.23 9.44
N LEU A 28 -0.30 -3.52 10.56
CA LEU A 28 0.95 -3.41 11.31
C LEU A 28 1.39 -4.74 11.92
N VAL A 29 0.41 -5.53 12.35
CA VAL A 29 0.62 -6.86 12.94
C VAL A 29 -0.33 -7.86 12.30
N SER A 30 0.13 -9.07 12.05
CA SER A 30 -0.69 -10.21 11.61
C SER A 30 -0.40 -11.43 12.47
N LEU A 31 -1.46 -12.19 12.78
CA LEU A 31 -1.34 -13.47 13.47
C LEU A 31 -1.47 -14.61 12.46
N SER A 32 -0.38 -15.37 12.27
CA SER A 32 -0.42 -16.62 11.50
C SER A 32 -1.23 -17.67 12.25
N ARG A 33 -2.20 -18.27 11.57
CA ARG A 33 -2.99 -19.41 12.08
C ARG A 33 -2.35 -20.75 11.74
N VAL A 34 -1.32 -20.73 10.88
CA VAL A 34 -0.61 -21.92 10.39
C VAL A 34 0.74 -22.01 11.13
N GLY A 35 1.03 -23.19 11.66
CA GLY A 35 2.31 -23.45 12.34
C GLY A 35 2.26 -23.17 13.85
N ILE A 36 2.65 -24.21 14.62
CA ILE A 36 2.44 -24.22 16.09
C ILE A 36 3.76 -24.08 16.86
N PHE A 37 4.89 -24.10 16.17
CA PHE A 37 6.18 -24.43 16.80
C PHE A 37 6.95 -23.26 17.43
N SER A 38 6.65 -22.03 17.12
CA SER A 38 7.27 -20.89 17.81
C SER A 38 6.39 -19.63 17.79
N LEU A 39 6.54 -18.80 18.82
CA LEU A 39 5.87 -17.51 18.91
C LEU A 39 6.30 -16.57 17.78
N ARG A 40 7.56 -16.63 17.36
CA ARG A 40 8.13 -15.89 16.24
C ARG A 40 7.39 -16.14 14.93
N ASN A 41 6.96 -17.39 14.70
CA ASN A 41 6.24 -17.75 13.46
C ASN A 41 4.74 -17.42 13.54
N LYS A 42 4.24 -17.05 14.73
CA LYS A 42 2.84 -16.67 14.92
C LYS A 42 2.59 -15.17 14.78
N LEU A 43 3.56 -14.36 15.15
CA LEU A 43 3.48 -12.92 15.08
C LEU A 43 4.27 -12.45 13.87
N ASP A 44 3.59 -11.94 12.87
CA ASP A 44 4.19 -11.38 11.67
C ASP A 44 4.02 -9.86 11.71
N LEU A 45 5.11 -9.16 11.90
CA LEU A 45 5.18 -7.69 11.94
C LEU A 45 5.24 -7.13 10.51
N LEU A 46 4.91 -5.86 10.36
CA LEU A 46 4.92 -5.18 9.06
C LEU A 46 6.32 -5.23 8.40
N SER A 47 7.36 -4.94 9.20
CA SER A 47 8.77 -5.07 8.80
C SER A 47 9.61 -5.55 9.98
N ASP A 48 10.83 -5.98 9.70
CA ASP A 48 11.75 -6.44 10.75
C ASP A 48 12.17 -5.26 11.65
N LYS A 49 12.29 -4.07 11.09
CA LYS A 49 12.59 -2.83 11.85
C LYS A 49 11.41 -2.23 12.61
N PHE A 50 10.19 -2.70 12.33
CA PHE A 50 9.01 -2.20 13.04
C PHE A 50 9.14 -2.34 14.56
N ALA A 51 9.73 -3.44 15.04
CA ALA A 51 10.01 -3.65 16.45
C ALA A 51 11.03 -2.64 17.02
N ASP A 52 12.08 -2.34 16.25
CA ASP A 52 13.12 -1.38 16.65
C ASP A 52 12.57 0.05 16.69
N ILE A 53 11.74 0.40 15.72
CA ILE A 53 11.09 1.72 15.64
C ILE A 53 10.14 1.93 16.82
N ILE A 54 9.34 0.93 17.21
CA ILE A 54 8.45 1.02 18.37
C ILE A 54 9.24 1.26 19.67
N GLN A 55 10.43 0.67 19.79
CA GLN A 55 11.30 0.88 20.95
C GLN A 55 11.99 2.25 20.93
N SER A 56 12.07 2.90 19.79
CA SER A 56 12.61 4.24 19.68
C SER A 56 11.58 5.27 20.20
N SER A 57 12.07 6.41 20.69
CA SER A 57 11.21 7.52 21.14
C SER A 57 10.60 8.31 19.98
N ALA A 58 10.47 7.71 18.80
CA ALA A 58 9.93 8.37 17.61
C ALA A 58 8.44 8.69 17.82
N THR A 59 8.10 9.96 17.76
CA THR A 59 6.74 10.46 17.99
C THR A 59 5.90 10.56 16.71
N ASP A 60 6.54 10.57 15.53
CA ASP A 60 5.81 10.62 14.25
C ASP A 60 5.41 9.20 13.80
N PRO A 61 4.10 8.89 13.71
CA PRO A 61 3.63 7.58 13.25
C PRO A 61 4.15 7.18 11.86
N VAL A 62 4.55 8.13 11.01
CA VAL A 62 5.10 7.86 9.67
C VAL A 62 6.41 7.10 9.76
N THR A 63 7.17 7.26 10.84
CA THR A 63 8.40 6.49 11.06
C THR A 63 8.16 4.99 11.13
N LEU A 64 6.95 4.55 11.52
CA LEU A 64 6.56 3.13 11.53
C LEU A 64 6.49 2.51 10.13
N LEU A 65 6.41 3.35 9.08
CA LEU A 65 6.32 2.91 7.69
C LEU A 65 7.68 2.92 6.97
N ARG A 66 8.75 3.35 7.63
CA ARG A 66 10.02 3.78 7.02
C ARG A 66 10.61 2.83 5.97
N ASP A 67 10.40 1.53 6.14
CA ASP A 67 10.97 0.49 5.26
C ASP A 67 9.95 -0.05 4.26
N THR A 68 8.69 0.36 4.37
CA THR A 68 7.59 -0.26 3.61
C THR A 68 6.79 0.74 2.78
N VAL A 69 6.70 1.99 3.27
CA VAL A 69 6.06 3.11 2.55
C VAL A 69 6.93 4.33 2.77
N VAL A 70 7.57 4.79 1.70
CA VAL A 70 8.58 5.84 1.76
C VAL A 70 8.13 7.09 0.99
N PRO A 71 8.59 8.29 1.39
CA PRO A 71 8.35 9.48 0.59
C PRO A 71 8.95 9.32 -0.82
N SER A 72 8.16 9.65 -1.84
CA SER A 72 8.60 9.62 -3.23
C SER A 72 9.65 10.68 -3.51
N LYS A 73 10.51 10.40 -4.48
CA LYS A 73 11.45 11.39 -5.00
C LYS A 73 10.68 12.53 -5.68
N LYS A 74 11.28 13.71 -5.72
CA LYS A 74 10.73 14.82 -6.49
C LYS A 74 10.72 14.46 -7.98
N PRO A 75 9.68 14.87 -8.75
CA PRO A 75 9.65 14.63 -10.17
C PRO A 75 10.75 15.43 -10.87
N GLN A 76 11.29 14.85 -11.95
CA GLN A 76 12.23 15.53 -12.86
C GLN A 76 11.48 16.17 -14.03
N LEU A 77 10.24 15.75 -14.30
CA LEU A 77 9.39 16.22 -15.37
C LEU A 77 8.16 16.96 -14.80
N SER A 78 7.64 17.94 -15.56
CA SER A 78 6.34 18.56 -15.30
C SER A 78 5.24 17.88 -16.12
N LEU A 79 3.97 18.22 -15.84
CA LEU A 79 2.84 17.71 -16.63
C LEU A 79 2.91 18.13 -18.10
N ASP A 80 3.55 19.25 -18.43
CA ASP A 80 3.73 19.73 -19.80
C ASP A 80 4.60 18.80 -20.66
N ASN A 81 5.40 17.95 -20.01
CA ASN A 81 6.19 16.92 -20.70
C ASN A 81 5.36 15.72 -21.19
N PHE A 82 4.07 15.70 -20.88
CA PHE A 82 3.13 14.63 -21.24
C PHE A 82 1.99 15.11 -22.16
N PRO A 83 2.27 15.79 -23.30
CA PRO A 83 1.22 16.36 -24.16
C PRO A 83 0.28 15.31 -24.75
N HIS A 84 0.77 14.08 -24.91
CA HIS A 84 0.01 12.96 -25.50
C HIS A 84 -1.13 12.45 -24.59
N ILE A 85 -1.16 12.85 -23.32
CA ILE A 85 -2.22 12.52 -22.36
C ILE A 85 -2.89 13.78 -21.76
N ALA A 86 -2.75 14.94 -22.42
CA ALA A 86 -3.32 16.19 -21.93
C ALA A 86 -4.85 16.11 -21.73
N GLU A 87 -5.56 15.46 -22.63
CA GLU A 87 -7.02 15.26 -22.53
C GLU A 87 -7.40 14.41 -21.30
N PRO A 88 -6.87 13.19 -21.07
CA PRO A 88 -7.08 12.46 -19.83
C PRO A 88 -6.72 13.25 -18.57
N LEU A 89 -5.62 14.02 -18.58
CA LEU A 89 -5.21 14.83 -17.44
C LEU A 89 -6.20 15.96 -17.14
N SER A 90 -6.82 16.55 -18.15
CA SER A 90 -7.82 17.60 -17.97
C SER A 90 -9.07 17.12 -17.21
N ILE A 91 -9.33 15.82 -17.20
CA ILE A 91 -10.42 15.19 -16.44
C ILE A 91 -9.89 14.69 -15.08
N LEU A 92 -8.72 14.06 -15.06
CA LEU A 92 -8.16 13.44 -13.89
C LEU A 92 -7.81 14.45 -12.78
N ILE A 93 -7.22 15.58 -13.14
CA ILE A 93 -6.76 16.58 -12.18
C ILE A 93 -7.95 17.15 -11.38
N PRO A 94 -9.01 17.71 -12.00
CA PRO A 94 -10.17 18.19 -11.26
C PRO A 94 -10.87 17.10 -10.44
N TYR A 95 -10.92 15.88 -10.95
CA TYR A 95 -11.48 14.75 -10.21
C TYR A 95 -10.70 14.45 -8.93
N LEU A 96 -9.37 14.44 -8.99
CA LEU A 96 -8.52 14.22 -7.82
C LEU A 96 -8.62 15.37 -6.82
N GLU A 97 -8.59 16.62 -7.29
CA GLU A 97 -8.77 17.81 -6.44
C GLU A 97 -10.08 17.76 -5.65
N GLN A 98 -11.17 17.46 -6.35
CA GLN A 98 -12.49 17.33 -5.73
C GLN A 98 -12.53 16.17 -4.75
N SER A 99 -11.97 15.01 -5.12
CA SER A 99 -11.96 13.79 -4.29
C SER A 99 -11.16 14.00 -3.01
N ILE A 100 -10.01 14.67 -3.08
CA ILE A 100 -9.18 15.02 -1.94
C ILE A 100 -9.92 16.02 -1.03
N THR A 101 -10.51 17.05 -1.61
CA THR A 101 -11.22 18.09 -0.86
C THR A 101 -12.44 17.53 -0.13
N SER A 102 -13.19 16.63 -0.78
CA SER A 102 -14.36 15.98 -0.20
C SER A 102 -14.02 14.77 0.68
N ARG A 103 -12.74 14.42 0.82
CA ARG A 103 -12.27 13.20 1.52
C ARG A 103 -13.01 11.94 1.04
N LYS A 104 -13.14 11.82 -0.28
CA LYS A 104 -13.82 10.69 -0.90
C LYS A 104 -13.01 9.41 -0.71
N ASN A 105 -13.63 8.35 -0.18
CA ASN A 105 -13.04 7.03 -0.11
C ASN A 105 -13.11 6.31 -1.47
N GLY A 106 -12.26 5.29 -1.65
CA GLY A 106 -12.30 4.43 -2.83
C GLY A 106 -11.76 5.09 -4.09
N VAL A 107 -10.84 6.04 -3.97
CA VAL A 107 -10.24 6.73 -5.13
C VAL A 107 -9.00 6.00 -5.58
N ASN A 108 -9.10 5.30 -6.71
CA ASN A 108 -8.02 4.52 -7.30
C ASN A 108 -7.80 4.95 -8.75
N ILE A 109 -6.59 5.34 -9.08
CA ILE A 109 -6.17 5.73 -10.42
C ILE A 109 -5.23 4.65 -10.95
N PHE A 110 -5.60 4.04 -12.06
CA PHE A 110 -4.77 3.02 -12.70
C PHE A 110 -4.10 3.59 -13.95
N ILE A 111 -2.77 3.67 -13.91
CA ILE A 111 -1.95 4.12 -15.04
C ILE A 111 -1.18 2.92 -15.58
N TYR A 112 -1.37 2.61 -16.85
CA TYR A 112 -0.69 1.51 -17.49
C TYR A 112 -0.01 1.93 -18.79
N GLY A 113 1.03 1.21 -19.18
CA GLY A 113 1.79 1.47 -20.41
C GLY A 113 3.12 0.71 -20.41
N LYS A 114 3.78 0.66 -21.54
CA LYS A 114 5.06 -0.04 -21.69
C LYS A 114 6.10 0.46 -20.69
N PRO A 115 7.08 -0.38 -20.30
CA PRO A 115 8.22 0.07 -19.50
C PRO A 115 8.91 1.28 -20.16
N GLY A 116 9.41 2.20 -19.34
CA GLY A 116 10.12 3.40 -19.81
C GLY A 116 9.25 4.53 -20.37
N THR A 117 7.92 4.44 -20.30
CA THR A 117 7.01 5.51 -20.79
C THR A 117 6.80 6.67 -19.80
N GLY A 118 7.51 6.68 -18.67
CA GLY A 118 7.44 7.77 -17.70
C GLY A 118 6.28 7.70 -16.71
N LYS A 119 5.63 6.54 -16.51
CA LYS A 119 4.47 6.40 -15.61
C LYS A 119 4.75 6.89 -14.18
N SER A 120 5.89 6.49 -13.62
CA SER A 120 6.28 6.87 -12.24
C SER A 120 6.59 8.38 -12.17
N GLU A 121 7.21 8.96 -13.20
CA GLU A 121 7.41 10.40 -13.30
C GLU A 121 6.08 11.16 -13.44
N LEU A 122 5.13 10.64 -14.22
CA LEU A 122 3.79 11.20 -14.33
C LEU A 122 3.07 11.24 -12.98
N ALA A 123 3.13 10.15 -12.21
CA ALA A 123 2.54 10.09 -10.88
C ALA A 123 3.15 11.12 -9.92
N ARG A 124 4.48 11.28 -9.96
CA ARG A 124 5.21 12.30 -9.18
C ARG A 124 4.84 13.72 -9.61
N ALA A 125 4.82 13.99 -10.92
CA ALA A 125 4.43 15.29 -11.47
C ALA A 125 2.98 15.65 -11.12
N LEU A 126 2.07 14.68 -11.14
CA LEU A 126 0.68 14.84 -10.75
C LEU A 126 0.55 15.21 -9.27
N ALA A 127 1.24 14.49 -8.38
CA ALA A 127 1.25 14.80 -6.95
C ALA A 127 1.80 16.21 -6.67
N GLN A 128 2.90 16.58 -7.34
CA GLN A 128 3.47 17.92 -7.23
C GLN A 128 2.50 19.01 -7.72
N HIS A 129 1.82 18.80 -8.84
CA HIS A 129 0.83 19.72 -9.38
C HIS A 129 -0.33 19.95 -8.40
N LEU A 130 -0.78 18.87 -7.75
CA LEU A 130 -1.84 18.91 -6.74
C LEU A 130 -1.37 19.46 -5.38
N GLY A 131 -0.07 19.77 -5.22
CA GLY A 131 0.50 20.22 -3.95
C GLY A 131 0.40 19.18 -2.85
N ARG A 132 0.54 17.88 -3.19
CA ARG A 132 0.40 16.74 -2.27
C ARG A 132 1.72 15.99 -2.12
N GLU A 133 1.95 15.47 -0.91
CA GLU A 133 3.02 14.51 -0.69
C GLU A 133 2.69 13.21 -1.42
N LEU A 134 3.68 12.57 -2.02
CA LEU A 134 3.54 11.24 -2.62
C LEU A 134 4.36 10.24 -1.81
N PHE A 135 3.75 9.15 -1.41
CA PHE A 135 4.39 8.04 -0.72
C PHE A 135 4.36 6.80 -1.59
N GLU A 136 5.48 6.12 -1.72
CA GLU A 136 5.62 4.91 -2.56
C GLU A 136 5.65 3.67 -1.67
N VAL A 137 4.85 2.65 -2.04
CA VAL A 137 4.94 1.32 -1.44
C VAL A 137 6.15 0.62 -2.04
N THR A 138 7.12 0.24 -1.20
CA THR A 138 8.39 -0.35 -1.65
C THR A 138 8.16 -1.73 -2.27
N SER A 139 8.95 -2.06 -3.30
CA SER A 139 9.01 -3.39 -3.93
C SER A 139 10.17 -4.23 -3.43
N GLU A 140 11.18 -3.58 -2.83
CA GLU A 140 12.41 -4.17 -2.32
C GLU A 140 12.60 -3.76 -0.86
N ASP A 141 13.22 -4.61 -0.08
CA ASP A 141 13.67 -4.30 1.26
C ASP A 141 15.03 -3.57 1.23
N GLU A 142 15.62 -3.32 2.41
CA GLU A 142 16.90 -2.60 2.50
C GLU A 142 18.10 -3.39 1.96
N ASP A 143 18.00 -4.71 1.93
CA ASP A 143 19.04 -5.59 1.40
C ASP A 143 18.89 -5.73 -0.13
N GLY A 144 17.83 -5.14 -0.72
CA GLY A 144 17.51 -5.21 -2.13
C GLY A 144 16.76 -6.49 -2.52
N ASP A 145 16.27 -7.23 -1.54
CA ASP A 145 15.47 -8.43 -1.78
C ASP A 145 14.02 -8.07 -2.09
N PRO A 146 13.36 -8.77 -3.05
CA PRO A 146 11.99 -8.46 -3.44
C PRO A 146 10.98 -8.76 -2.32
N ILE A 147 10.12 -7.79 -2.04
CA ILE A 147 9.04 -7.93 -1.06
C ILE A 147 7.86 -8.66 -1.72
N LYS A 148 7.37 -9.73 -1.08
CA LYS A 148 6.21 -10.51 -1.55
C LYS A 148 4.95 -9.62 -1.66
N GLY A 149 4.14 -9.84 -2.68
CA GLY A 149 2.94 -9.06 -2.96
C GLY A 149 1.96 -8.93 -1.79
N GLU A 150 1.78 -9.99 -0.98
CA GLU A 150 0.97 -9.92 0.24
C GLU A 150 1.52 -8.89 1.26
N ARG A 151 2.84 -8.87 1.45
CA ARG A 151 3.49 -7.93 2.38
C ARG A 151 3.39 -6.49 1.85
N ARG A 152 3.51 -6.30 0.52
CA ARG A 152 3.28 -5.00 -0.13
C ARG A 152 1.84 -4.50 0.07
N LEU A 153 0.82 -5.35 -0.05
CA LEU A 153 -0.57 -4.97 0.24
C LEU A 153 -0.79 -4.63 1.72
N ARG A 154 -0.11 -5.30 2.63
CA ARG A 154 -0.15 -4.94 4.05
C ARG A 154 0.52 -3.59 4.30
N ALA A 155 1.67 -3.32 3.67
CA ALA A 155 2.35 -2.04 3.71
C ALA A 155 1.45 -0.91 3.17
N TYR A 156 0.81 -1.12 2.03
CA TYR A 156 -0.18 -0.20 1.49
C TYR A 156 -1.30 0.12 2.51
N ARG A 157 -1.85 -0.91 3.15
CA ARG A 157 -2.89 -0.74 4.16
C ARG A 157 -2.39 0.02 5.39
N ALA A 158 -1.17 -0.23 5.81
CA ALA A 158 -0.53 0.52 6.89
C ALA A 158 -0.35 1.99 6.50
N GLY A 159 0.09 2.26 5.27
CA GLY A 159 0.17 3.61 4.70
C GLY A 159 -1.18 4.32 4.73
N GLN A 160 -2.25 3.67 4.28
CA GLN A 160 -3.61 4.21 4.34
C GLN A 160 -4.03 4.62 5.76
N SER A 161 -3.69 3.81 6.76
CA SER A 161 -4.05 4.07 8.16
C SER A 161 -3.21 5.19 8.78
N VAL A 162 -1.89 5.15 8.59
CA VAL A 162 -0.95 6.06 9.24
C VAL A 162 -0.96 7.45 8.59
N LEU A 163 -1.10 7.51 7.26
CA LEU A 163 -1.06 8.77 6.51
C LEU A 163 -2.42 9.48 6.42
N THR A 164 -3.49 8.94 7.01
CA THR A 164 -4.87 9.48 6.91
C THR A 164 -4.98 10.96 7.27
N GLN A 165 -4.16 11.47 8.18
CA GLN A 165 -4.16 12.87 8.58
C GLN A 165 -3.28 13.75 7.69
N ARG A 166 -2.53 13.18 6.74
CA ARG A 166 -1.67 13.91 5.82
C ARG A 166 -2.39 14.20 4.51
N GLN A 167 -1.99 15.29 3.88
CA GLN A 167 -2.44 15.63 2.52
C GLN A 167 -1.57 14.88 1.52
N ALA A 168 -1.78 13.58 1.39
CA ALA A 168 -0.92 12.68 0.65
C ALA A 168 -1.66 11.92 -0.45
N LEU A 169 -0.89 11.38 -1.38
CA LEU A 169 -1.25 10.33 -2.33
C LEU A 169 -0.36 9.12 -2.07
N ILE A 170 -0.85 7.94 -2.38
CA ILE A 170 -0.02 6.72 -2.34
C ILE A 170 0.22 6.22 -3.76
N LEU A 171 1.46 5.86 -4.04
CA LEU A 171 1.89 5.20 -5.28
C LEU A 171 2.17 3.73 -5.00
N PHE A 172 1.53 2.87 -5.78
CA PHE A 172 1.84 1.44 -5.82
C PHE A 172 2.32 1.10 -7.23
N ASP A 173 3.64 0.99 -7.38
CA ASP A 173 4.25 0.60 -8.65
C ASP A 173 4.34 -0.93 -8.79
N GLU A 174 4.46 -1.42 -10.01
CA GLU A 174 4.59 -2.85 -10.32
C GLU A 174 3.47 -3.69 -9.69
N VAL A 175 2.22 -3.33 -9.99
CA VAL A 175 1.05 -4.03 -9.44
C VAL A 175 0.98 -5.50 -9.87
N GLU A 176 1.74 -5.89 -10.88
CA GLU A 176 1.89 -7.25 -11.35
C GLU A 176 2.31 -8.22 -10.24
N ASP A 177 3.15 -7.76 -9.31
CA ASP A 177 3.62 -8.54 -8.16
C ASP A 177 2.49 -8.99 -7.22
N VAL A 178 1.30 -8.44 -7.39
CA VAL A 178 0.13 -8.72 -6.57
C VAL A 178 -1.01 -9.31 -7.37
N PHE A 179 -1.24 -8.74 -8.56
CA PHE A 179 -2.41 -9.07 -9.39
C PHE A 179 -2.11 -10.15 -10.42
N ASN A 180 -0.84 -10.39 -10.75
CA ASN A 180 -0.40 -11.36 -11.74
C ASN A 180 0.78 -12.23 -11.27
N ASP A 181 0.97 -12.38 -9.97
CA ASP A 181 2.00 -13.21 -9.35
C ASP A 181 1.64 -14.71 -9.29
N GLY A 182 0.52 -15.09 -9.90
CA GLY A 182 0.10 -16.48 -10.06
C GLY A 182 0.69 -17.15 -11.29
N ASP A 183 0.61 -18.47 -11.36
CA ASP A 183 0.97 -19.26 -12.54
C ASP A 183 -0.29 -19.92 -13.12
N GLU A 184 -0.80 -19.36 -14.22
CA GLU A 184 -1.99 -19.88 -14.89
C GLU A 184 -1.79 -21.29 -15.45
N LEU A 185 -0.55 -21.64 -15.87
CA LEU A 185 -0.24 -22.98 -16.40
C LEU A 185 -0.31 -24.04 -15.32
N LEU A 186 0.06 -23.67 -14.09
CA LEU A 186 -0.04 -24.54 -12.91
C LEU A 186 -1.35 -24.39 -12.14
N GLY A 187 -2.29 -23.55 -12.62
CA GLY A 187 -3.55 -23.25 -11.95
C GLY A 187 -3.38 -22.46 -10.64
N MET A 188 -2.22 -21.84 -10.44
CA MET A 188 -1.94 -21.03 -9.25
C MET A 188 -2.54 -19.63 -9.40
N LYS A 189 -3.44 -19.28 -8.48
CA LYS A 189 -4.07 -17.97 -8.42
C LYS A 189 -3.09 -16.93 -7.89
N SER A 190 -3.20 -15.69 -8.40
CA SER A 190 -2.45 -14.56 -7.86
C SER A 190 -2.83 -14.23 -6.41
N THR A 191 -1.98 -13.48 -5.74
CA THR A 191 -2.25 -12.97 -4.37
C THR A 191 -3.59 -12.26 -4.31
N ALA A 192 -3.88 -11.37 -5.26
CA ALA A 192 -5.14 -10.65 -5.32
C ALA A 192 -6.34 -11.57 -5.57
N GLN A 193 -6.24 -12.55 -6.46
CA GLN A 193 -7.29 -13.52 -6.73
C GLN A 193 -7.59 -14.43 -5.53
N THR A 194 -6.55 -14.85 -4.82
CA THR A 194 -6.70 -15.69 -3.61
C THR A 194 -7.39 -14.93 -2.49
N ARG A 195 -7.22 -13.60 -2.41
CA ARG A 195 -7.75 -12.73 -1.38
C ARG A 195 -8.75 -11.70 -1.92
N LYS A 196 -9.47 -12.03 -2.99
CA LYS A 196 -10.32 -11.11 -3.76
C LYS A 196 -11.25 -10.23 -2.92
N ALA A 197 -11.96 -10.80 -1.94
CA ALA A 197 -12.86 -10.04 -1.08
C ALA A 197 -12.13 -9.01 -0.20
N TRP A 198 -10.95 -9.37 0.28
CA TRP A 198 -10.12 -8.48 1.09
C TRP A 198 -9.53 -7.34 0.26
N VAL A 199 -9.01 -7.66 -0.94
CA VAL A 199 -8.46 -6.63 -1.87
C VAL A 199 -9.56 -5.69 -2.33
N ASN A 200 -10.74 -6.19 -2.70
CA ASN A 200 -11.88 -5.35 -3.08
C ASN A 200 -12.24 -4.36 -1.97
N ARG A 201 -12.37 -4.85 -0.73
CA ARG A 201 -12.67 -3.96 0.40
C ARG A 201 -11.59 -2.90 0.57
N MET A 202 -10.33 -3.26 0.44
CA MET A 202 -9.21 -2.34 0.56
C MET A 202 -9.25 -1.24 -0.51
N LEU A 203 -9.63 -1.57 -1.76
CA LEU A 203 -9.80 -0.61 -2.84
C LEU A 203 -11.05 0.28 -2.68
N GLU A 204 -12.10 -0.21 -2.02
CA GLU A 204 -13.33 0.54 -1.78
C GLU A 204 -13.24 1.48 -0.56
N GLU A 205 -12.47 1.08 0.44
CA GLU A 205 -12.40 1.78 1.74
C GLU A 205 -11.14 2.65 1.88
N ASN A 206 -10.24 2.70 0.87
CA ASN A 206 -9.05 3.54 0.97
C ASN A 206 -9.42 5.01 1.15
N THR A 207 -8.81 5.64 2.15
CA THR A 207 -9.07 7.04 2.53
C THR A 207 -8.14 8.02 1.82
N ILE A 208 -7.00 7.53 1.33
CA ILE A 208 -6.00 8.29 0.60
C ILE A 208 -6.06 7.86 -0.86
N PRO A 209 -6.24 8.77 -1.80
CA PRO A 209 -6.24 8.45 -3.23
C PRO A 209 -4.93 7.74 -3.61
N THR A 210 -5.07 6.67 -4.39
CA THR A 210 -3.95 5.81 -4.74
C THR A 210 -3.77 5.76 -6.24
N ILE A 211 -2.51 5.86 -6.67
CA ILE A 211 -2.08 5.68 -8.05
C ILE A 211 -1.42 4.31 -8.16
N TRP A 212 -1.99 3.46 -9.02
CA TRP A 212 -1.52 2.11 -9.30
C TRP A 212 -0.83 2.09 -10.66
N LEU A 213 0.41 1.64 -10.72
CA LEU A 213 1.15 1.57 -11.99
C LEU A 213 1.34 0.13 -12.43
N SER A 214 1.15 -0.07 -13.75
CA SER A 214 1.33 -1.37 -14.39
C SER A 214 2.01 -1.24 -15.75
N ASN A 215 2.66 -2.30 -16.17
CA ASN A 215 3.15 -2.43 -17.55
C ASN A 215 2.06 -2.94 -18.49
N SER A 216 0.95 -3.50 -17.97
CA SER A 216 -0.14 -4.04 -18.76
C SER A 216 -1.48 -3.95 -18.05
N ILE A 217 -2.55 -3.56 -18.77
CA ILE A 217 -3.92 -3.61 -18.25
C ILE A 217 -4.40 -5.06 -18.02
N ARG A 218 -3.77 -6.03 -18.68
CA ARG A 218 -4.18 -7.45 -18.59
C ARG A 218 -3.88 -8.10 -17.25
N CYS A 219 -3.07 -7.47 -16.41
CA CYS A 219 -2.78 -7.96 -15.06
C CYS A 219 -3.98 -7.85 -14.10
N LEU A 220 -4.97 -7.01 -14.43
CA LEU A 220 -6.14 -6.79 -13.59
C LEU A 220 -7.35 -7.62 -14.06
N ASP A 221 -7.95 -8.36 -13.11
CA ASP A 221 -9.29 -8.93 -13.29
C ASP A 221 -10.32 -7.78 -13.42
N ASN A 222 -11.32 -7.96 -14.29
CA ASN A 222 -12.42 -7.00 -14.48
C ASN A 222 -13.12 -6.60 -13.17
N ALA A 223 -13.07 -7.44 -12.14
CA ALA A 223 -13.64 -7.13 -10.84
C ALA A 223 -12.86 -6.01 -10.10
N PHE A 224 -11.56 -5.88 -10.34
CA PHE A 224 -10.73 -4.82 -9.76
C PHE A 224 -10.84 -3.52 -10.57
N ILE A 225 -10.99 -3.59 -11.90
CA ILE A 225 -11.12 -2.41 -12.78
C ILE A 225 -12.37 -1.57 -12.46
N ARG A 226 -13.38 -2.18 -11.84
CA ARG A 226 -14.63 -1.49 -11.45
C ARG A 226 -14.58 -0.77 -10.10
N ARG A 227 -13.47 -0.82 -9.43
CA ARG A 227 -13.25 -0.24 -8.09
C ARG A 227 -12.30 0.94 -8.16
#